data_bca1f2ccc7a4c0994c3e0e516bc58481
#
_entry.id   bca1f2ccc7a4c0994c3e0e516bc58481
#
_cell.length_a   1.000
_cell.length_b   1.000
_cell.length_c   1.000
_cell.angle_alpha   90.00
_cell.angle_beta   90.00
_cell.angle_gamma   90.00
#
_symmetry.space_group_name_H-M   'P 1'
#
loop_
_entity.id
_entity.type
_entity.pdbx_description
1 polymer ?
#
loop_
_entity_poly.entity_id
_entity_poly.type
_entity_poly.pdbx_seq_one_letter_code
_entity_poly.pdbx_strand_id
1 'polypeptide(L)'
;MKRLQIACLTIIVMIGSFAPVSYSQVKWAQTGFNFLNISSDARASAMGDAVNSLSGYSGALFHNPAAMAEIPSLINTTFSINNWIADIKYLSFSMMVSPFSGDYGVLGVSLQSVDYGDILGTMAWNNEKGYLDTEIENPSALAVGIGYAKMISDRFAVGGQVRFAYQSLGKSIVPDGNSYRTKRNVADALAFDFGTVFKTGIESLAFGMSVRNFSKEVKFEEEAFQLPLIFTLGVSANLFDFIAMPGPDQSLLISLDSTHPRSHPEQIKIGAEYQFMKVLSLRGGYITGNSEDDITYGLGLSSGGLGISSVNFEFDYAYTPFGVLGNVQRFTARFSL
;
A
#
# COMPACT_ATOMS: atom_id res chain seq x y z
N MET A 1 25.22 20.65 21.69
CA MET A 1 24.19 20.12 20.79
C MET A 1 24.74 19.68 19.44
N LYS A 2 25.36 20.52 18.60
CA LYS A 2 25.90 20.12 17.28
C LYS A 2 26.84 18.89 17.28
N ARG A 3 27.71 18.74 18.28
CA ARG A 3 28.61 17.56 18.35
C ARG A 3 27.90 16.27 18.69
N LEU A 4 26.80 16.31 19.44
CA LEU A 4 25.98 15.12 19.74
C LEU A 4 25.15 14.69 18.51
N GLN A 5 24.65 15.64 17.72
CA GLN A 5 23.92 15.40 16.48
C GLN A 5 24.82 14.76 15.41
N ILE A 6 26.07 15.24 15.27
CA ILE A 6 27.05 14.66 14.36
C ILE A 6 27.42 13.24 14.82
N ALA A 7 27.61 13.01 16.12
CA ALA A 7 27.92 11.69 16.65
C ALA A 7 26.77 10.68 16.41
N CYS A 8 25.51 11.07 16.59
CA CYS A 8 24.35 10.22 16.27
C CYS A 8 24.26 9.90 14.77
N LEU A 9 24.50 10.89 13.90
CA LEU A 9 24.49 10.67 12.46
C LEU A 9 25.62 9.72 12.02
N THR A 10 26.80 9.85 12.62
CA THR A 10 27.97 8.98 12.33
C THR A 10 27.72 7.54 12.82
N ILE A 11 27.05 7.36 13.96
CA ILE A 11 26.69 6.05 14.50
C ILE A 11 25.65 5.37 13.59
N ILE A 12 24.65 6.10 13.09
CA ILE A 12 23.63 5.56 12.16
C ILE A 12 24.29 5.11 10.85
N VAL A 13 25.23 5.89 10.31
CA VAL A 13 25.97 5.54 9.09
C VAL A 13 26.90 4.34 9.33
N MET A 14 27.56 4.23 10.48
CA MET A 14 28.40 3.06 10.82
C MET A 14 27.58 1.78 11.01
N ILE A 15 26.40 1.82 11.63
CA ILE A 15 25.54 0.65 11.81
C ILE A 15 25.06 0.13 10.45
N GLY A 16 24.75 1.03 9.51
CA GLY A 16 24.36 0.65 8.14
C GLY A 16 25.47 -0.05 7.33
N SER A 17 26.74 0.20 7.68
CA SER A 17 27.89 -0.35 6.95
C SER A 17 28.29 -1.77 7.37
N PHE A 18 27.77 -2.28 8.48
CA PHE A 18 28.09 -3.59 9.04
C PHE A 18 26.95 -4.61 8.96
N ALA A 19 25.88 -4.33 8.20
CA ALA A 19 24.85 -5.33 7.98
C ALA A 19 25.45 -6.49 7.18
N PRO A 20 25.59 -7.72 7.73
CA PRO A 20 25.99 -8.87 6.94
C PRO A 20 24.97 -9.05 5.84
N VAL A 21 25.43 -9.30 4.61
CA VAL A 21 24.55 -9.73 3.52
C VAL A 21 23.98 -11.08 3.92
N SER A 22 22.83 -11.04 4.56
CA SER A 22 22.09 -12.25 4.89
C SER A 22 21.46 -12.74 3.59
N TYR A 23 21.96 -13.85 3.06
CA TYR A 23 21.27 -14.55 1.98
C TYR A 23 19.96 -15.09 2.57
N SER A 24 18.90 -14.37 2.40
CA SER A 24 17.55 -14.82 2.75
C SER A 24 17.24 -16.08 1.95
N GLN A 25 16.68 -17.09 2.62
CA GLN A 25 16.13 -18.25 1.91
C GLN A 25 15.11 -17.77 0.88
N VAL A 26 15.19 -18.27 -0.35
CA VAL A 26 14.19 -18.00 -1.38
C VAL A 26 12.85 -18.52 -0.86
N LYS A 27 11.98 -17.61 -0.46
CA LYS A 27 10.62 -17.94 -0.05
C LYS A 27 9.83 -18.18 -1.33
N TRP A 28 9.27 -19.37 -1.50
CA TRP A 28 8.37 -19.67 -2.61
C TRP A 28 7.01 -19.04 -2.30
N ALA A 29 6.44 -18.33 -3.29
CA ALA A 29 5.14 -17.67 -3.19
C ALA A 29 4.03 -18.73 -2.94
N GLN A 30 3.65 -18.93 -1.69
CA GLN A 30 2.60 -19.87 -1.26
C GLN A 30 1.38 -19.11 -0.70
N THR A 31 1.13 -17.89 -1.19
CA THR A 31 0.03 -17.05 -0.72
C THR A 31 -0.97 -16.80 -1.84
N GLY A 32 -2.25 -16.83 -1.49
CA GLY A 32 -3.32 -16.32 -2.33
C GLY A 32 -3.64 -14.87 -2.01
N PHE A 33 -4.63 -14.29 -2.72
CA PHE A 33 -5.11 -12.91 -2.49
C PHE A 33 -4.01 -11.85 -2.63
N ASN A 34 -3.04 -12.06 -3.53
CA ASN A 34 -1.90 -11.16 -3.73
C ASN A 34 -2.30 -9.74 -4.10
N PHE A 35 -3.52 -9.52 -4.58
CA PHE A 35 -4.05 -8.20 -4.86
C PHE A 35 -4.07 -7.27 -3.63
N LEU A 36 -4.11 -7.83 -2.40
CA LEU A 36 -4.06 -7.07 -1.16
C LEU A 36 -2.69 -6.41 -0.89
N ASN A 37 -1.65 -6.81 -1.62
CA ASN A 37 -0.30 -6.25 -1.48
C ASN A 37 0.01 -5.16 -2.50
N ILE A 38 -0.83 -5.00 -3.51
CA ILE A 38 -0.59 -3.99 -4.55
C ILE A 38 -0.89 -2.60 -3.98
N SER A 39 0.02 -1.68 -4.23
CA SER A 39 -0.11 -0.29 -3.80
C SER A 39 -1.42 0.33 -4.28
N SER A 40 -2.13 0.93 -3.35
CA SER A 40 -3.49 1.41 -3.56
C SER A 40 -3.55 2.85 -4.08
N ASP A 41 -2.52 3.66 -3.88
CA ASP A 41 -2.52 5.06 -4.29
C ASP A 41 -1.21 5.52 -4.96
N ALA A 42 -1.31 6.60 -5.74
CA ALA A 42 -0.19 7.13 -6.51
C ALA A 42 0.90 7.74 -5.60
N ARG A 43 0.56 8.38 -4.47
CA ARG A 43 1.56 8.95 -3.56
C ARG A 43 2.46 7.86 -2.98
N ALA A 44 1.84 6.82 -2.42
CA ALA A 44 2.58 5.69 -1.85
C ALA A 44 3.45 5.01 -2.91
N SER A 45 2.86 4.70 -4.07
CA SER A 45 3.59 4.07 -5.16
C SER A 45 4.77 4.89 -5.64
N ALA A 46 4.60 6.21 -5.81
CA ALA A 46 5.68 7.10 -6.25
C ALA A 46 6.84 7.18 -5.25
N MET A 47 6.58 6.85 -3.99
CA MET A 47 7.59 6.78 -2.91
C MET A 47 8.10 5.35 -2.66
N GLY A 48 7.94 4.43 -3.62
CA GLY A 48 8.33 3.03 -3.45
C GLY A 48 7.59 2.31 -2.32
N ASP A 49 6.37 2.75 -1.97
CA ASP A 49 5.58 2.29 -0.82
C ASP A 49 6.26 2.49 0.55
N ALA A 50 7.24 3.39 0.64
CA ALA A 50 7.87 3.78 1.90
C ALA A 50 7.01 4.82 2.62
N VAL A 51 5.86 4.42 3.15
CA VAL A 51 4.84 5.33 3.72
C VAL A 51 4.29 4.87 5.07
N ASN A 52 4.89 3.84 5.67
CA ASN A 52 4.35 3.20 6.88
C ASN A 52 4.32 4.12 8.12
N SER A 53 5.19 5.12 8.17
CA SER A 53 5.24 6.13 9.23
C SER A 53 4.56 7.45 8.88
N LEU A 54 3.98 7.55 7.65
CA LEU A 54 3.33 8.76 7.17
C LEU A 54 1.86 8.79 7.56
N SER A 55 1.41 9.91 8.10
CA SER A 55 0.04 10.12 8.56
C SER A 55 -0.64 11.30 7.84
N GLY A 56 -1.92 11.51 8.14
CA GLY A 56 -2.67 12.68 7.71
C GLY A 56 -3.46 12.53 6.41
N TYR A 57 -3.60 11.33 5.84
CA TYR A 57 -4.40 11.08 4.63
C TYR A 57 -5.09 9.72 4.66
N SER A 58 -6.22 9.57 3.95
CA SER A 58 -7.04 8.36 3.99
C SER A 58 -6.40 7.14 3.33
N GLY A 59 -5.54 7.35 2.33
CA GLY A 59 -4.78 6.26 1.72
C GLY A 59 -3.85 5.51 2.68
N ALA A 60 -3.48 6.14 3.81
CA ALA A 60 -2.69 5.49 4.85
C ALA A 60 -3.35 4.24 5.43
N LEU A 61 -4.69 4.13 5.38
CA LEU A 61 -5.45 2.97 5.83
C LEU A 61 -5.00 1.66 5.15
N PHE A 62 -4.51 1.74 3.92
CA PHE A 62 -3.99 0.58 3.18
C PHE A 62 -2.57 0.16 3.59
N HIS A 63 -1.85 1.00 4.35
CA HIS A 63 -0.46 0.76 4.73
C HIS A 63 -0.28 0.61 6.24
N ASN A 64 -0.81 1.56 7.02
CA ASN A 64 -0.76 1.56 8.49
C ASN A 64 -2.04 2.17 9.05
N PRO A 65 -2.96 1.37 9.63
CA PRO A 65 -4.22 1.90 10.16
C PRO A 65 -4.05 2.98 11.23
N ALA A 66 -2.95 2.95 12.02
CA ALA A 66 -2.72 3.96 13.06
C ALA A 66 -2.47 5.37 12.49
N ALA A 67 -1.99 5.46 11.26
CA ALA A 67 -1.72 6.73 10.59
C ALA A 67 -2.98 7.56 10.31
N MET A 68 -4.17 6.95 10.43
CA MET A 68 -5.45 7.66 10.42
C MET A 68 -5.62 8.62 11.60
N ALA A 69 -5.05 8.31 12.76
CA ALA A 69 -5.34 9.02 14.00
C ALA A 69 -4.99 10.52 13.95
N GLU A 70 -4.16 10.94 13.01
CA GLU A 70 -3.63 12.30 12.87
C GLU A 70 -4.23 13.08 11.70
N ILE A 71 -5.47 12.86 11.36
CA ILE A 71 -6.11 13.62 10.28
C ILE A 71 -6.51 15.02 10.76
N PRO A 72 -6.03 16.07 10.08
CA PRO A 72 -6.35 17.45 10.46
C PRO A 72 -7.76 17.89 10.04
N SER A 73 -8.41 17.12 9.18
CA SER A 73 -9.72 17.43 8.58
C SER A 73 -10.82 16.57 9.17
N LEU A 74 -12.06 17.06 9.15
CA LEU A 74 -13.24 16.30 9.58
C LEU A 74 -13.44 15.05 8.69
N ILE A 75 -13.26 15.23 7.39
CA ILE A 75 -13.41 14.16 6.39
C ILE A 75 -12.20 14.19 5.46
N ASN A 76 -11.64 13.04 5.21
CA ASN A 76 -10.62 12.86 4.18
C ASN A 76 -10.97 11.64 3.32
N THR A 77 -10.94 11.81 2.02
CA THR A 77 -11.32 10.77 1.05
C THR A 77 -10.25 10.64 -0.02
N THR A 78 -9.89 9.42 -0.34
CA THR A 78 -8.97 9.09 -1.44
C THR A 78 -9.67 8.15 -2.41
N PHE A 79 -9.55 8.45 -3.69
CA PHE A 79 -9.99 7.61 -4.80
C PHE A 79 -8.83 7.39 -5.75
N SER A 80 -8.59 6.15 -6.15
CA SER A 80 -7.42 5.81 -6.96
C SER A 80 -7.75 4.77 -8.04
N ILE A 81 -7.19 4.97 -9.21
CA ILE A 81 -7.20 4.02 -10.33
C ILE A 81 -5.76 3.63 -10.62
N ASN A 82 -5.52 2.33 -10.70
CA ASN A 82 -4.21 1.78 -11.02
C ASN A 82 -4.34 0.86 -12.24
N ASN A 83 -3.73 1.27 -13.34
CA ASN A 83 -3.56 0.44 -14.53
C ASN A 83 -2.31 -0.42 -14.34
N TRP A 84 -2.52 -1.67 -13.95
CA TRP A 84 -1.47 -2.63 -13.66
C TRP A 84 -0.98 -3.33 -14.93
N ILE A 85 0.07 -4.15 -14.79
CA ILE A 85 0.56 -5.01 -15.88
C ILE A 85 -0.55 -5.93 -16.41
N ALA A 86 -0.43 -6.39 -17.65
CA ALA A 86 -1.38 -7.29 -18.32
C ALA A 86 -2.83 -6.76 -18.34
N ASP A 87 -3.00 -5.44 -18.45
CA ASP A 87 -4.30 -4.75 -18.51
C ASP A 87 -5.21 -4.97 -17.27
N ILE A 88 -4.65 -5.48 -16.17
CA ILE A 88 -5.36 -5.62 -14.89
C ILE A 88 -5.66 -4.23 -14.34
N LYS A 89 -6.89 -4.02 -13.89
CA LYS A 89 -7.33 -2.73 -13.33
C LYS A 89 -7.64 -2.84 -11.86
N TYR A 90 -7.02 -1.96 -11.07
CA TYR A 90 -7.34 -1.77 -9.65
C TYR A 90 -8.08 -0.46 -9.45
N LEU A 91 -9.11 -0.53 -8.66
CA LEU A 91 -9.84 0.64 -8.16
C LEU A 91 -9.79 0.59 -6.64
N SER A 92 -9.36 1.66 -6.01
CA SER A 92 -9.34 1.77 -4.56
C SER A 92 -10.01 3.05 -4.09
N PHE A 93 -10.70 2.93 -2.97
CA PHE A 93 -11.37 4.01 -2.30
C PHE A 93 -11.11 3.91 -0.80
N SER A 94 -10.83 5.03 -0.16
CA SER A 94 -10.82 5.12 1.29
C SER A 94 -11.43 6.45 1.74
N MET A 95 -12.13 6.40 2.86
CA MET A 95 -12.70 7.57 3.52
C MET A 95 -12.46 7.47 5.02
N MET A 96 -12.12 8.57 5.61
CA MET A 96 -11.93 8.71 7.04
C MET A 96 -12.74 9.87 7.57
N VAL A 97 -13.28 9.68 8.76
CA VAL A 97 -14.05 10.69 9.48
C VAL A 97 -13.46 10.83 10.87
N SER A 98 -13.13 12.07 11.22
CA SER A 98 -12.58 12.47 12.53
C SER A 98 -13.63 13.27 13.32
N PRO A 99 -14.63 12.61 13.95
CA PRO A 99 -15.65 13.31 14.69
C PRO A 99 -15.03 13.95 15.94
N PHE A 100 -15.57 15.09 16.35
CA PHE A 100 -15.14 15.83 17.54
C PHE A 100 -13.63 16.12 17.55
N SER A 101 -13.07 16.50 16.39
CA SER A 101 -11.65 16.78 16.22
C SER A 101 -10.71 15.62 16.60
N GLY A 102 -11.22 14.38 16.55
CA GLY A 102 -10.44 13.17 16.85
C GLY A 102 -10.38 12.77 18.32
N ASP A 103 -11.07 13.45 19.23
CA ASP A 103 -11.04 13.14 20.68
C ASP A 103 -11.46 11.68 20.97
N TYR A 104 -12.39 11.16 20.20
CA TYR A 104 -12.86 9.77 20.31
C TYR A 104 -12.19 8.83 19.27
N GLY A 105 -11.19 9.33 18.53
CA GLY A 105 -10.53 8.61 17.47
C GLY A 105 -11.15 8.86 16.09
N VAL A 106 -10.59 8.19 15.10
CA VAL A 106 -10.92 8.33 13.67
C VAL A 106 -11.49 7.00 13.17
N LEU A 107 -12.60 7.08 12.45
CA LEU A 107 -13.22 5.95 11.77
C LEU A 107 -12.81 5.99 10.29
N GLY A 108 -12.51 4.83 9.73
CA GLY A 108 -12.13 4.69 8.33
C GLY A 108 -12.90 3.56 7.65
N VAL A 109 -13.14 3.74 6.36
CA VAL A 109 -13.62 2.67 5.47
C VAL A 109 -12.69 2.57 4.27
N SER A 110 -12.48 1.35 3.78
CA SER A 110 -11.67 1.07 2.60
C SER A 110 -12.39 0.11 1.67
N LEU A 111 -12.17 0.29 0.37
CA LEU A 111 -12.62 -0.60 -0.68
C LEU A 111 -11.49 -0.75 -1.69
N GLN A 112 -11.23 -1.97 -2.11
CA GLN A 112 -10.31 -2.28 -3.20
C GLN A 112 -10.98 -3.30 -4.10
N SER A 113 -11.07 -3.00 -5.40
CA SER A 113 -11.65 -3.87 -6.42
C SER A 113 -10.62 -4.13 -7.51
N VAL A 114 -10.59 -5.35 -8.01
CA VAL A 114 -9.68 -5.77 -9.07
C VAL A 114 -10.46 -6.45 -10.17
N ASP A 115 -10.22 -6.01 -11.38
CA ASP A 115 -10.68 -6.62 -12.63
C ASP A 115 -9.44 -7.18 -13.35
N TYR A 116 -9.39 -8.49 -13.50
CA TYR A 116 -8.27 -9.18 -14.17
C TYR A 116 -8.46 -9.29 -15.70
N GLY A 117 -9.55 -8.70 -16.22
CA GLY A 117 -9.89 -8.79 -17.64
C GLY A 117 -10.50 -10.13 -18.05
N ASP A 118 -10.65 -10.30 -19.34
CA ASP A 118 -11.26 -11.47 -19.94
C ASP A 118 -10.20 -12.54 -20.22
N ILE A 119 -10.43 -13.74 -19.73
CA ILE A 119 -9.56 -14.91 -19.97
C ILE A 119 -10.33 -15.93 -20.80
N LEU A 120 -9.78 -16.30 -21.95
CA LEU A 120 -10.33 -17.37 -22.80
C LEU A 120 -10.12 -18.71 -22.09
N GLY A 121 -11.22 -19.34 -21.72
CA GLY A 121 -11.20 -20.67 -21.14
C GLY A 121 -11.01 -21.75 -22.20
N THR A 122 -10.24 -22.78 -21.87
CA THR A 122 -10.09 -23.98 -22.71
C THR A 122 -10.18 -25.24 -21.84
N MET A 123 -10.66 -26.34 -22.45
CA MET A 123 -10.62 -27.64 -21.81
C MET A 123 -9.96 -28.67 -22.73
N ALA A 124 -9.26 -29.64 -22.19
CA ALA A 124 -8.69 -30.72 -22.93
C ALA A 124 -9.83 -31.54 -23.60
N TRP A 125 -9.74 -31.80 -24.90
CA TRP A 125 -10.73 -32.51 -25.65
C TRP A 125 -10.10 -33.40 -26.69
N ASN A 126 -10.71 -34.55 -26.98
CA ASN A 126 -10.22 -35.49 -27.97
C ASN A 126 -10.67 -35.11 -29.38
N ASN A 127 -10.02 -34.08 -29.95
CA ASN A 127 -10.17 -33.63 -31.33
C ASN A 127 -8.79 -33.35 -31.93
N GLU A 128 -8.73 -32.95 -33.21
CA GLU A 128 -7.47 -32.63 -33.89
C GLU A 128 -6.66 -31.53 -33.23
N LYS A 129 -7.31 -30.57 -32.54
CA LYS A 129 -6.66 -29.48 -31.80
C LYS A 129 -6.20 -29.87 -30.39
N GLY A 130 -6.70 -30.98 -29.82
CA GLY A 130 -6.44 -31.40 -28.46
C GLY A 130 -7.19 -30.60 -27.39
N TYR A 131 -7.97 -29.61 -27.79
CA TYR A 131 -8.72 -28.75 -26.85
C TYR A 131 -10.03 -28.25 -27.48
N LEU A 132 -10.92 -27.79 -26.60
CA LEU A 132 -12.15 -27.08 -26.95
C LEU A 132 -12.17 -25.74 -26.24
N ASP A 133 -12.54 -24.67 -26.95
CA ASP A 133 -12.75 -23.36 -26.32
C ASP A 133 -14.02 -23.41 -25.46
N THR A 134 -13.91 -22.86 -24.24
CA THR A 134 -15.02 -22.74 -23.30
C THR A 134 -15.50 -21.28 -23.21
N GLU A 135 -16.30 -20.97 -22.21
CA GLU A 135 -16.75 -19.62 -21.96
C GLU A 135 -15.59 -18.68 -21.62
N ILE A 136 -15.76 -17.39 -21.90
CA ILE A 136 -14.86 -16.34 -21.42
C ILE A 136 -15.09 -16.19 -19.91
N GLU A 137 -14.00 -16.23 -19.14
CA GLU A 137 -14.00 -16.06 -17.70
C GLU A 137 -13.51 -14.66 -17.32
N ASN A 138 -14.19 -14.03 -16.37
CA ASN A 138 -13.84 -12.72 -15.83
C ASN A 138 -13.43 -12.85 -14.34
N PRO A 139 -12.18 -13.19 -14.06
CA PRO A 139 -11.71 -13.21 -12.67
C PRO A 139 -11.79 -11.83 -12.05
N SER A 140 -12.10 -11.80 -10.77
CA SER A 140 -12.22 -10.54 -10.03
C SER A 140 -11.90 -10.71 -8.56
N ALA A 141 -11.54 -9.61 -7.91
CA ALA A 141 -11.33 -9.59 -6.47
C ALA A 141 -11.91 -8.31 -5.86
N LEU A 142 -12.32 -8.42 -4.61
CA LEU A 142 -12.88 -7.31 -3.84
C LEU A 142 -12.42 -7.41 -2.39
N ALA A 143 -12.02 -6.29 -1.80
CA ALA A 143 -11.83 -6.18 -0.36
C ALA A 143 -12.55 -4.94 0.17
N VAL A 144 -13.28 -5.12 1.26
CA VAL A 144 -13.98 -4.03 1.97
C VAL A 144 -13.56 -4.05 3.42
N GLY A 145 -13.19 -2.90 3.96
CA GLY A 145 -12.66 -2.80 5.32
C GLY A 145 -13.26 -1.66 6.13
N ILE A 146 -13.25 -1.87 7.45
CA ILE A 146 -13.61 -0.87 8.44
C ILE A 146 -12.43 -0.76 9.41
N GLY A 147 -11.93 0.47 9.63
CA GLY A 147 -10.82 0.76 10.49
C GLY A 147 -11.17 1.75 11.59
N TYR A 148 -10.39 1.68 12.66
CA TYR A 148 -10.42 2.63 13.76
C TYR A 148 -9.01 2.93 14.22
N ALA A 149 -8.72 4.21 14.48
CA ALA A 149 -7.46 4.65 15.04
C ALA A 149 -7.66 5.75 16.09
N LYS A 150 -6.74 5.81 17.05
CA LYS A 150 -6.75 6.81 18.10
C LYS A 150 -5.36 7.20 18.53
N MET A 151 -5.18 8.50 18.81
CA MET A 151 -4.03 9.00 19.57
C MET A 151 -4.17 8.58 21.03
N ILE A 152 -3.24 7.80 21.54
CA ILE A 152 -3.18 7.39 22.95
C ILE A 152 -2.46 8.45 23.77
N SER A 153 -1.53 9.15 23.13
CA SER A 153 -0.86 10.34 23.67
C SER A 153 -0.53 11.30 22.51
N ASP A 154 -0.03 12.49 22.79
CA ASP A 154 0.37 13.48 21.78
C ASP A 154 1.41 12.95 20.77
N ARG A 155 2.04 11.82 21.09
CA ARG A 155 3.13 11.24 20.29
C ARG A 155 2.89 9.81 19.84
N PHE A 156 1.85 9.15 20.31
CA PHE A 156 1.63 7.73 20.06
C PHE A 156 0.21 7.45 19.61
N ALA A 157 0.10 6.90 18.41
CA ALA A 157 -1.13 6.46 17.82
C ALA A 157 -1.17 4.94 17.69
N VAL A 158 -2.37 4.38 17.81
CA VAL A 158 -2.67 2.96 17.52
C VAL A 158 -3.88 2.88 16.60
N GLY A 159 -3.92 1.86 15.79
CA GLY A 159 -5.05 1.62 14.90
C GLY A 159 -5.16 0.17 14.48
N GLY A 160 -6.35 -0.18 14.02
CA GLY A 160 -6.65 -1.48 13.45
C GLY A 160 -7.71 -1.38 12.38
N GLN A 161 -7.75 -2.40 11.51
CA GLN A 161 -8.73 -2.55 10.46
C GLN A 161 -9.13 -4.01 10.35
N VAL A 162 -10.41 -4.25 10.06
CA VAL A 162 -10.94 -5.57 9.68
C VAL A 162 -11.37 -5.46 8.23
N ARG A 163 -10.90 -6.38 7.38
CA ARG A 163 -11.24 -6.44 5.96
C ARG A 163 -11.88 -7.77 5.61
N PHE A 164 -12.99 -7.72 4.90
CA PHE A 164 -13.54 -8.87 4.18
C PHE A 164 -12.95 -8.86 2.76
N ALA A 165 -12.24 -9.91 2.39
CA ALA A 165 -11.64 -10.08 1.08
C ALA A 165 -12.32 -11.25 0.36
N TYR A 166 -12.66 -11.06 -0.91
CA TYR A 166 -13.29 -12.05 -1.79
C TYR A 166 -12.51 -12.11 -3.10
N GLN A 167 -12.30 -13.32 -3.62
CA GLN A 167 -11.67 -13.54 -4.92
C GLN A 167 -12.41 -14.62 -5.69
N SER A 168 -12.72 -14.33 -6.96
CA SER A 168 -13.25 -15.27 -7.94
C SER A 168 -12.20 -15.49 -9.03
N LEU A 169 -11.81 -16.74 -9.22
CA LEU A 169 -10.89 -17.15 -10.29
C LEU A 169 -11.61 -17.63 -11.55
N GLY A 170 -12.94 -17.41 -11.61
CA GLY A 170 -13.78 -17.87 -12.72
C GLY A 170 -14.34 -19.27 -12.47
N LYS A 171 -14.66 -19.95 -13.55
CA LYS A 171 -15.28 -21.29 -13.54
C LYS A 171 -14.34 -22.31 -14.18
N SER A 172 -14.39 -23.53 -13.70
CA SER A 172 -13.71 -24.69 -14.32
C SER A 172 -14.73 -25.72 -14.74
N ILE A 173 -14.46 -26.36 -15.85
CA ILE A 173 -15.21 -27.56 -16.29
C ILE A 173 -14.46 -28.76 -15.74
N VAL A 174 -15.08 -29.47 -14.82
CA VAL A 174 -14.49 -30.66 -14.17
C VAL A 174 -15.24 -31.93 -14.57
N PRO A 175 -14.56 -33.05 -14.80
CA PRO A 175 -15.21 -34.33 -15.08
C PRO A 175 -16.10 -34.76 -13.90
N ASP A 176 -17.26 -35.30 -14.18
CA ASP A 176 -18.20 -35.84 -13.19
C ASP A 176 -18.79 -37.17 -13.72
N GLY A 177 -18.05 -38.27 -13.51
CA GLY A 177 -18.34 -39.56 -14.12
C GLY A 177 -18.23 -39.53 -15.63
N ASN A 178 -19.35 -39.79 -16.35
CA ASN A 178 -19.42 -39.72 -17.81
C ASN A 178 -19.89 -38.35 -18.32
N SER A 179 -20.02 -37.35 -17.48
CA SER A 179 -20.45 -35.99 -17.80
C SER A 179 -19.43 -34.94 -17.33
N TYR A 180 -19.71 -33.68 -17.60
CA TYR A 180 -18.94 -32.54 -17.13
C TYR A 180 -19.85 -31.63 -16.30
N ARG A 181 -19.29 -31.07 -15.25
CA ARG A 181 -19.97 -30.02 -14.48
C ARG A 181 -19.14 -28.77 -14.43
N THR A 182 -19.81 -27.63 -14.39
CA THR A 182 -19.16 -26.34 -14.17
C THR A 182 -19.04 -26.07 -12.68
N LYS A 183 -17.83 -25.76 -12.22
CA LYS A 183 -17.53 -25.39 -10.84
C LYS A 183 -17.02 -23.96 -10.77
N ARG A 184 -17.54 -23.16 -9.86
CA ARG A 184 -17.03 -21.83 -9.54
C ARG A 184 -15.87 -21.92 -8.55
N ASN A 185 -14.77 -21.25 -8.87
CA ASN A 185 -13.59 -21.17 -8.02
C ASN A 185 -13.62 -19.83 -7.27
N VAL A 186 -14.17 -19.82 -6.07
CA VAL A 186 -14.31 -18.63 -5.24
C VAL A 186 -13.78 -18.90 -3.85
N ALA A 187 -13.17 -17.90 -3.25
CA ALA A 187 -12.75 -17.94 -1.87
C ALA A 187 -12.96 -16.57 -1.20
N ASP A 188 -13.17 -16.59 0.10
CA ASP A 188 -13.27 -15.39 0.92
C ASP A 188 -12.45 -15.54 2.21
N ALA A 189 -12.08 -14.41 2.79
CA ALA A 189 -11.30 -14.34 4.00
C ALA A 189 -11.61 -13.08 4.81
N LEU A 190 -11.49 -13.20 6.13
CA LEU A 190 -11.36 -12.05 7.01
C LEU A 190 -9.88 -11.79 7.29
N ALA A 191 -9.44 -10.59 6.97
CA ALA A 191 -8.09 -10.11 7.23
C ALA A 191 -8.11 -9.02 8.31
N PHE A 192 -7.10 -9.02 9.15
CA PHE A 192 -6.91 -8.06 10.23
C PHE A 192 -5.60 -7.32 10.01
N ASP A 193 -5.64 -6.00 10.13
CA ASP A 193 -4.47 -5.13 10.07
C ASP A 193 -4.34 -4.36 11.38
N PHE A 194 -3.12 -4.20 11.86
CA PHE A 194 -2.80 -3.45 13.06
C PHE A 194 -1.63 -2.53 12.79
N GLY A 195 -1.61 -1.40 13.46
CA GLY A 195 -0.51 -0.48 13.32
C GLY A 195 -0.29 0.42 14.52
N THR A 196 0.89 1.03 14.55
CA THR A 196 1.27 2.09 15.49
C THR A 196 2.06 3.16 14.75
N VAL A 197 1.95 4.39 15.22
CA VAL A 197 2.80 5.52 14.81
C VAL A 197 3.32 6.19 16.07
N PHE A 198 4.62 6.44 16.10
CA PHE A 198 5.29 7.09 17.21
C PHE A 198 6.11 8.30 16.74
N LYS A 199 5.75 9.49 17.23
CA LYS A 199 6.51 10.73 17.03
C LYS A 199 7.53 10.87 18.14
N THR A 200 8.80 10.95 17.80
CA THR A 200 9.87 11.00 18.80
C THR A 200 9.88 12.29 19.62
N GLY A 201 9.31 13.37 19.04
CA GLY A 201 9.44 14.74 19.55
C GLY A 201 10.78 15.39 19.21
N ILE A 202 11.58 14.75 18.34
CA ILE A 202 12.77 15.33 17.73
C ILE A 202 12.35 15.78 16.33
N GLU A 203 12.04 17.06 16.19
CA GLU A 203 11.50 17.64 14.96
C GLU A 203 10.37 16.78 14.38
N SER A 204 10.41 16.48 13.08
CA SER A 204 9.42 15.65 12.36
C SER A 204 9.74 14.14 12.36
N LEU A 205 10.74 13.68 13.12
CA LEU A 205 11.12 12.26 13.14
C LEU A 205 10.00 11.39 13.71
N ALA A 206 9.49 10.48 12.89
CA ALA A 206 8.43 9.53 13.23
C ALA A 206 8.81 8.10 12.90
N PHE A 207 8.29 7.15 13.66
CA PHE A 207 8.37 5.71 13.42
C PHE A 207 6.97 5.15 13.22
N GLY A 208 6.86 4.20 12.30
CA GLY A 208 5.64 3.43 12.06
C GLY A 208 5.91 1.93 12.15
N MET A 209 4.97 1.19 12.68
CA MET A 209 4.98 -0.27 12.64
C MET A 209 3.61 -0.75 12.23
N SER A 210 3.54 -1.71 11.30
CA SER A 210 2.29 -2.33 10.92
C SER A 210 2.43 -3.83 10.65
N VAL A 211 1.33 -4.54 10.90
CA VAL A 211 1.10 -5.92 10.47
C VAL A 211 -0.17 -5.91 9.64
N ARG A 212 -0.09 -6.38 8.40
CA ARG A 212 -1.24 -6.41 7.48
C ARG A 212 -1.55 -7.81 7.00
N ASN A 213 -2.82 -8.03 6.64
CA ASN A 213 -3.32 -9.29 6.08
C ASN A 213 -3.18 -10.48 7.04
N PHE A 214 -3.23 -10.25 8.36
CA PHE A 214 -3.31 -11.35 9.31
C PHE A 214 -4.66 -12.05 9.17
N SER A 215 -4.65 -13.37 8.94
CA SER A 215 -5.87 -14.15 8.67
C SER A 215 -5.71 -15.61 9.08
N LYS A 216 -6.81 -16.31 9.07
CA LYS A 216 -6.80 -17.78 9.05
C LYS A 216 -6.40 -18.28 7.66
N GLU A 217 -6.05 -19.56 7.57
CA GLU A 217 -5.87 -20.25 6.30
C GLU A 217 -7.18 -20.33 5.51
N VAL A 218 -7.06 -20.22 4.20
CA VAL A 218 -8.16 -20.21 3.24
C VAL A 218 -7.96 -21.36 2.26
N LYS A 219 -9.05 -21.90 1.72
CA LYS A 219 -9.03 -22.95 0.70
C LYS A 219 -9.90 -22.55 -0.48
N PHE A 220 -9.42 -22.76 -1.70
CA PHE A 220 -10.29 -22.79 -2.88
C PHE A 220 -10.91 -24.18 -3.05
N GLU A 221 -10.11 -25.21 -2.84
CA GLU A 221 -10.45 -26.61 -2.99
C GLU A 221 -9.95 -27.42 -1.79
N GLU A 222 -8.91 -28.23 -2.00
CA GLU A 222 -8.31 -29.11 -1.00
C GLU A 222 -7.12 -28.45 -0.30
N GLU A 223 -6.27 -27.79 -1.09
CA GLU A 223 -5.06 -27.15 -0.60
C GLU A 223 -5.35 -25.83 0.12
N ALA A 224 -4.80 -25.70 1.31
CA ALA A 224 -4.88 -24.50 2.10
C ALA A 224 -3.74 -23.54 1.75
N PHE A 225 -4.04 -22.27 1.70
CA PHE A 225 -3.06 -21.20 1.54
C PHE A 225 -3.32 -20.09 2.57
N GLN A 226 -2.35 -19.24 2.75
CA GLN A 226 -2.45 -18.10 3.66
C GLN A 226 -2.51 -16.80 2.88
N LEU A 227 -3.10 -15.76 3.49
CA LEU A 227 -3.04 -14.41 2.96
C LEU A 227 -1.61 -13.89 3.00
N PRO A 228 -1.28 -12.90 2.14
CA PRO A 228 0.06 -12.34 2.04
C PRO A 228 0.34 -11.40 3.23
N LEU A 229 0.61 -11.99 4.40
CA LEU A 229 0.98 -11.26 5.61
C LEU A 229 2.22 -10.43 5.37
N ILE A 230 2.18 -9.17 5.79
CA ILE A 230 3.32 -8.26 5.73
C ILE A 230 3.52 -7.62 7.10
N PHE A 231 4.74 -7.69 7.59
CA PHE A 231 5.22 -6.88 8.71
C PHE A 231 6.09 -5.74 8.17
N THR A 232 5.84 -4.52 8.62
CA THR A 232 6.60 -3.33 8.18
C THR A 232 7.04 -2.48 9.35
N LEU A 233 8.31 -2.07 9.33
CA LEU A 233 8.87 -1.04 10.20
C LEU A 233 9.28 0.14 9.32
N GLY A 234 8.82 1.34 9.67
CA GLY A 234 9.09 2.55 8.92
C GLY A 234 9.66 3.66 9.78
N VAL A 235 10.46 4.51 9.17
CA VAL A 235 10.94 5.76 9.75
C VAL A 235 10.84 6.87 8.70
N SER A 236 10.40 8.06 9.12
CA SER A 236 10.36 9.22 8.24
C SER A 236 10.73 10.50 8.96
N ALA A 237 11.24 11.45 8.21
CA ALA A 237 11.55 12.79 8.69
C ALA A 237 11.52 13.80 7.54
N ASN A 238 11.10 15.04 7.81
CA ASN A 238 11.32 16.15 6.92
C ASN A 238 12.73 16.70 7.16
N LEU A 239 13.61 16.58 6.18
CA LEU A 239 15.01 16.98 6.33
C LEU A 239 15.18 18.47 6.57
N PHE A 240 14.26 19.31 6.08
CA PHE A 240 14.37 20.76 6.25
C PHE A 240 14.14 21.20 7.69
N ASP A 241 13.51 20.40 8.53
CA ASP A 241 13.37 20.67 9.96
C ASP A 241 14.70 20.52 10.72
N PHE A 242 15.64 19.72 10.17
CA PHE A 242 16.97 19.48 10.77
C PHE A 242 18.05 20.40 10.22
N ILE A 243 17.85 20.95 9.04
CA ILE A 243 18.78 21.82 8.33
C ILE A 243 18.07 23.17 8.22
N ALA A 244 18.67 24.24 8.73
CA ALA A 244 18.08 25.58 8.61
C ALA A 244 18.03 26.01 7.13
N MET A 245 17.05 25.49 6.39
CA MET A 245 16.80 25.81 5.00
C MET A 245 15.65 26.82 4.86
N PRO A 246 15.64 27.61 3.82
CA PRO A 246 14.74 28.76 3.72
C PRO A 246 13.29 28.37 3.38
N GLY A 247 12.39 28.86 4.19
CA GLY A 247 10.99 29.12 3.89
C GLY A 247 10.01 28.06 4.39
N PRO A 248 8.88 28.52 4.96
CA PRO A 248 7.82 27.64 5.51
C PRO A 248 7.03 26.87 4.43
N ASP A 249 7.27 27.18 3.16
CA ASP A 249 6.49 26.65 2.03
C ASP A 249 7.19 25.51 1.28
N GLN A 250 8.30 25.00 1.81
CA GLN A 250 9.04 23.89 1.23
C GLN A 250 9.26 22.79 2.25
N SER A 251 9.18 21.54 1.83
CA SER A 251 9.53 20.38 2.65
C SER A 251 10.24 19.32 1.81
N LEU A 252 11.17 18.61 2.42
CA LEU A 252 11.81 17.43 1.84
C LEU A 252 11.65 16.26 2.81
N LEU A 253 10.59 15.50 2.60
CA LEU A 253 10.28 14.31 3.37
C LEU A 253 11.10 13.15 2.82
N ILE A 254 11.80 12.44 3.72
CA ILE A 254 12.46 11.16 3.43
C ILE A 254 11.82 10.10 4.30
N SER A 255 11.53 8.96 3.69
CA SER A 255 10.99 7.79 4.39
C SER A 255 11.77 6.54 4.02
N LEU A 256 11.93 5.65 4.99
CA LEU A 256 12.59 4.35 4.83
C LEU A 256 11.75 3.31 5.56
N ASP A 257 11.31 2.29 4.82
CA ASP A 257 10.56 1.16 5.33
C ASP A 257 11.32 -0.14 5.12
N SER A 258 11.36 -0.98 6.15
CA SER A 258 11.79 -2.37 6.07
C SER A 258 10.57 -3.25 6.13
N THR A 259 10.35 -4.05 5.09
CA THR A 259 9.20 -4.94 4.99
C THR A 259 9.63 -6.40 5.00
N HIS A 260 8.89 -7.21 5.75
CA HIS A 260 9.04 -8.65 5.82
C HIS A 260 7.75 -9.32 5.33
N PRO A 261 7.58 -9.51 4.02
CA PRO A 261 6.44 -10.21 3.47
C PRO A 261 6.61 -11.72 3.64
N ARG A 262 5.49 -12.43 3.85
CA ARG A 262 5.49 -13.88 3.99
C ARG A 262 5.96 -14.60 2.72
N SER A 263 5.57 -14.07 1.55
CA SER A 263 5.73 -14.71 0.24
C SER A 263 7.00 -14.31 -0.52
N HIS A 264 7.71 -13.28 -0.07
CA HIS A 264 8.87 -12.73 -0.76
C HIS A 264 10.01 -12.49 0.23
N PRO A 265 11.26 -12.34 -0.23
CA PRO A 265 12.36 -11.87 0.60
C PRO A 265 12.09 -10.50 1.24
N GLU A 266 12.87 -10.17 2.24
CA GLU A 266 12.83 -8.87 2.89
C GLU A 266 13.16 -7.76 1.88
N GLN A 267 12.44 -6.65 1.98
CA GLN A 267 12.64 -5.49 1.12
C GLN A 267 12.91 -4.26 1.96
N ILE A 268 13.81 -3.42 1.49
CA ILE A 268 14.00 -2.07 1.98
C ILE A 268 13.45 -1.13 0.93
N LYS A 269 12.58 -0.24 1.36
CA LYS A 269 11.91 0.75 0.53
C LYS A 269 12.35 2.12 0.96
N ILE A 270 12.74 2.96 0.02
CA ILE A 270 13.18 4.33 0.27
C ILE A 270 12.30 5.25 -0.55
N GLY A 271 11.73 6.26 0.09
CA GLY A 271 10.89 7.28 -0.56
C GLY A 271 11.37 8.68 -0.26
N ALA A 272 11.27 9.55 -1.25
CA ALA A 272 11.52 10.97 -1.11
C ALA A 272 10.35 11.77 -1.71
N GLU A 273 9.88 12.80 -0.99
CA GLU A 273 8.86 13.73 -1.46
C GLU A 273 9.37 15.16 -1.23
N TYR A 274 9.60 15.89 -2.31
CA TYR A 274 9.87 17.32 -2.26
C TYR A 274 8.58 18.08 -2.56
N GLN A 275 8.13 18.91 -1.62
CA GLN A 275 6.96 19.74 -1.77
C GLN A 275 7.36 21.21 -1.88
N PHE A 276 6.84 21.88 -2.91
CA PHE A 276 7.06 23.29 -3.18
C PHE A 276 5.77 24.08 -3.06
N MET A 277 5.78 25.16 -2.26
CA MET A 277 4.67 26.07 -2.00
C MET A 277 3.37 25.38 -1.54
N LYS A 278 3.47 24.15 -1.00
CA LYS A 278 2.32 23.30 -0.67
C LYS A 278 1.37 23.03 -1.84
N VAL A 279 1.83 23.25 -3.08
CA VAL A 279 1.07 23.08 -4.32
C VAL A 279 1.63 21.95 -5.16
N LEU A 280 2.92 21.93 -5.38
CA LEU A 280 3.58 20.95 -6.23
C LEU A 280 4.37 19.96 -5.38
N SER A 281 4.19 18.68 -5.62
CA SER A 281 4.99 17.60 -5.01
C SER A 281 5.71 16.80 -6.08
N LEU A 282 7.02 16.59 -5.92
CA LEU A 282 7.85 15.71 -6.72
C LEU A 282 8.23 14.52 -5.86
N ARG A 283 8.06 13.31 -6.39
CA ARG A 283 8.29 12.08 -5.62
C ARG A 283 9.17 11.11 -6.38
N GLY A 284 10.01 10.41 -5.64
CA GLY A 284 10.80 9.31 -6.12
C GLY A 284 10.92 8.22 -5.07
N GLY A 285 10.96 6.98 -5.51
CA GLY A 285 11.08 5.82 -4.63
C GLY A 285 12.03 4.78 -5.20
N TYR A 286 12.58 3.97 -4.30
CA TYR A 286 13.45 2.84 -4.63
C TYR A 286 13.11 1.66 -3.73
N ILE A 287 12.98 0.46 -4.33
CA ILE A 287 12.65 -0.79 -3.65
C ILE A 287 13.78 -1.79 -3.91
N THR A 288 14.42 -2.28 -2.84
CA THR A 288 15.42 -3.33 -2.97
C THR A 288 14.78 -4.71 -3.08
N GLY A 289 15.46 -5.64 -3.74
CA GLY A 289 15.02 -7.05 -3.79
C GLY A 289 13.89 -7.33 -4.77
N ASN A 290 13.44 -6.34 -5.52
CA ASN A 290 12.61 -6.53 -6.71
C ASN A 290 13.50 -6.71 -7.93
N SER A 291 13.01 -7.42 -8.94
CA SER A 291 13.73 -7.63 -10.19
C SER A 291 13.28 -6.72 -11.32
N GLU A 292 12.09 -6.13 -11.21
CA GLU A 292 11.45 -5.44 -12.35
C GLU A 292 10.97 -4.01 -12.04
N ASP A 293 10.67 -3.69 -10.77
CA ASP A 293 10.05 -2.42 -10.35
C ASP A 293 10.82 -1.67 -9.26
N ASP A 294 12.13 -1.57 -9.43
CA ASP A 294 13.04 -0.99 -8.42
C ASP A 294 12.81 0.49 -8.19
N ILE A 295 12.54 1.26 -9.24
CA ILE A 295 12.47 2.72 -9.20
C ILE A 295 11.07 3.19 -9.54
N THR A 296 10.58 4.16 -8.77
CA THR A 296 9.25 4.75 -8.96
C THR A 296 9.34 6.27 -8.99
N TYR A 297 8.43 6.91 -9.72
CA TYR A 297 8.36 8.36 -9.84
C TYR A 297 6.93 8.85 -9.70
N GLY A 298 6.75 10.09 -9.27
CA GLY A 298 5.43 10.69 -9.25
C GLY A 298 5.41 12.20 -9.09
N LEU A 299 4.25 12.73 -9.41
CA LEU A 299 3.92 14.15 -9.31
C LEU A 299 2.63 14.29 -8.52
N GLY A 300 2.52 15.37 -7.75
CA GLY A 300 1.31 15.74 -7.03
C GLY A 300 0.99 17.22 -7.18
N LEU A 301 -0.29 17.55 -7.29
CA LEU A 301 -0.82 18.91 -7.30
C LEU A 301 -1.84 19.03 -6.18
N SER A 302 -1.68 20.05 -5.33
CA SER A 302 -2.56 20.34 -4.20
C SER A 302 -3.12 21.74 -4.24
N SER A 303 -4.39 21.92 -3.93
CA SER A 303 -5.01 23.24 -3.77
C SER A 303 -4.73 23.85 -2.39
N GLY A 304 -4.20 23.10 -1.44
CA GLY A 304 -3.99 23.55 -0.05
C GLY A 304 -3.09 24.77 0.09
N GLY A 305 -2.09 24.92 -0.80
CA GLY A 305 -1.23 26.11 -0.84
C GLY A 305 -1.87 27.36 -1.45
N LEU A 306 -2.99 27.23 -2.14
CA LEU A 306 -3.63 28.33 -2.85
C LEU A 306 -4.63 29.12 -2.00
N GLY A 307 -5.07 28.56 -0.86
CA GLY A 307 -6.02 29.22 0.05
C GLY A 307 -7.39 29.54 -0.57
N ILE A 308 -7.79 28.85 -1.63
CA ILE A 308 -8.97 29.20 -2.45
C ILE A 308 -10.27 28.66 -1.84
N SER A 309 -10.20 27.61 -1.04
CA SER A 309 -11.38 26.91 -0.53
C SER A 309 -11.11 26.28 0.85
N SER A 310 -12.18 26.04 1.61
CA SER A 310 -12.14 25.19 2.82
C SER A 310 -11.94 23.71 2.49
N VAL A 311 -12.15 23.31 1.25
CA VAL A 311 -11.92 21.95 0.75
C VAL A 311 -10.58 21.92 0.03
N ASN A 312 -9.69 21.02 0.45
CA ASN A 312 -8.45 20.75 -0.24
C ASN A 312 -8.65 19.62 -1.24
N PHE A 313 -8.16 19.82 -2.44
CA PHE A 313 -8.10 18.85 -3.53
C PHE A 313 -6.63 18.52 -3.82
N GLU A 314 -6.35 17.26 -3.95
CA GLU A 314 -5.03 16.79 -4.37
C GLU A 314 -5.19 15.80 -5.51
N PHE A 315 -4.32 15.91 -6.52
CA PHE A 315 -4.22 14.98 -7.63
C PHE A 315 -2.79 14.48 -7.72
N ASP A 316 -2.64 13.18 -7.69
CA ASP A 316 -1.35 12.52 -7.77
C ASP A 316 -1.30 11.59 -8.98
N TYR A 317 -0.14 11.54 -9.58
CA TYR A 317 0.23 10.60 -10.63
C TYR A 317 1.49 9.86 -10.24
N ALA A 318 1.52 8.56 -10.45
CA ALA A 318 2.72 7.74 -10.30
C ALA A 318 2.97 6.87 -11.52
N TYR A 319 4.24 6.69 -11.82
CA TYR A 319 4.75 5.85 -12.88
C TYR A 319 5.79 4.88 -12.31
N THR A 320 5.60 3.60 -12.58
CA THR A 320 6.52 2.53 -12.18
C THR A 320 6.88 1.71 -13.42
N PRO A 321 8.12 1.72 -13.90
CA PRO A 321 8.57 0.83 -14.97
C PRO A 321 8.63 -0.61 -14.45
N PHE A 322 8.16 -1.56 -15.25
CA PHE A 322 8.18 -3.01 -14.97
C PHE A 322 9.00 -3.77 -16.02
N GLY A 323 10.07 -3.17 -16.52
CA GLY A 323 10.97 -3.80 -17.48
C GLY A 323 10.23 -4.34 -18.70
N VAL A 324 10.37 -5.62 -18.97
CA VAL A 324 9.74 -6.31 -20.10
C VAL A 324 8.20 -6.44 -19.96
N LEU A 325 7.67 -6.26 -18.78
CA LEU A 325 6.22 -6.30 -18.50
C LEU A 325 5.53 -4.96 -18.77
N GLY A 326 6.27 -3.94 -19.23
CA GLY A 326 5.74 -2.63 -19.56
C GLY A 326 5.84 -1.63 -18.41
N ASN A 327 4.76 -0.94 -18.10
CA ASN A 327 4.73 0.06 -17.04
C ASN A 327 3.38 0.08 -16.34
N VAL A 328 3.40 0.55 -15.10
CA VAL A 328 2.22 0.72 -14.27
C VAL A 328 1.99 2.20 -14.03
N GLN A 329 0.74 2.65 -14.22
CA GLN A 329 0.34 4.04 -14.04
C GLN A 329 -0.78 4.12 -13.01
N ARG A 330 -0.65 5.06 -12.07
CA ARG A 330 -1.63 5.28 -11.02
C ARG A 330 -2.06 6.74 -11.00
N PHE A 331 -3.35 6.93 -10.85
CA PHE A 331 -3.98 8.25 -10.71
C PHE A 331 -4.77 8.25 -9.41
N THR A 332 -4.53 9.27 -8.59
CA THR A 332 -5.22 9.41 -7.30
C THR A 332 -5.79 10.80 -7.16
N ALA A 333 -7.04 10.89 -6.71
CA ALA A 333 -7.68 12.13 -6.29
C ALA A 333 -7.97 12.05 -4.80
N ARG A 334 -7.64 13.11 -4.05
CA ARG A 334 -7.94 13.25 -2.63
C ARG A 334 -8.74 14.50 -2.36
N PHE A 335 -9.63 14.39 -1.38
CA PHE A 335 -10.47 15.47 -0.89
C PHE A 335 -10.39 15.52 0.62
N SER A 336 -10.21 16.71 1.19
CA SER A 336 -10.23 16.90 2.65
C SER A 336 -11.03 18.16 3.01
N LEU A 337 -11.89 18.03 4.04
CA LEU A 337 -12.77 19.08 4.54
C LEU A 337 -12.61 19.23 6.05
#